data_7d59a4e241e4db00c0577be41c7fdc40
#
_entry.id   7d59a4e241e4db00c0577be41c7fdc40
#
_cell.length_a   1.000
_cell.length_b   1.000
_cell.length_c   1.000
_cell.angle_alpha   90.00
_cell.angle_beta   90.00
_cell.angle_gamma   90.00
#
_symmetry.space_group_name_H-M   'P 1'
#
loop_
_entity.id
_entity.type
_entity.pdbx_description
1 polymer ?
#
loop_
_entity_poly.entity_id
_entity_poly.type
_entity_poly.pdbx_seq_one_letter_code
_entity_poly.pdbx_strand_id
1 'polypeptide(L)'
;VDDDGDCWARESFDRDWNGDGIDCNVIYNYDSNGMLTSVDADPNVDEDPNESEFLEESMHRSFLLGFGKFGFLFVLGIFIPLFLATGLIRDEHEAGTLHYLVGKPIARAEILMYRLLGFIGLAWPYFLGLIFLSALVTGFFGPGDSIYRFSDLGIWFGVLLATFLAVLAYAAIFASFGIIAPRYGVLLALLFAVWEFFMMFLAMFETTRQMGIASLSVSFWGAEIINSTGWLVWGDFALMSGQAQSIGFFAEIALWTVWYAPFPTTTPLLNLVLSIVVLLMIVGMFVLIGQSSFKKRELN
;
A
#
# COMPACT_ATOMS: atom_id res chain seq x y z
N VAL A 1 -34.07 2.02 10.83
CA VAL A 1 -33.23 3.18 10.47
C VAL A 1 -31.97 2.62 9.85
N ASP A 2 -31.73 2.98 8.59
CA ASP A 2 -30.50 2.64 7.86
C ASP A 2 -29.31 3.30 8.59
N ASP A 3 -28.63 2.59 9.50
CA ASP A 3 -27.56 3.14 10.32
C ASP A 3 -26.15 2.77 9.81
N ASP A 4 -26.00 1.83 8.89
CA ASP A 4 -24.79 1.56 8.15
C ASP A 4 -24.77 2.18 6.74
N GLY A 5 -25.90 2.65 6.24
CA GLY A 5 -26.02 3.30 4.94
C GLY A 5 -26.07 2.32 3.76
N ASP A 6 -26.41 1.06 3.99
CA ASP A 6 -26.48 0.05 2.93
C ASP A 6 -27.80 0.06 2.18
N CYS A 7 -28.86 0.67 2.74
CA CYS A 7 -30.16 0.89 2.11
C CYS A 7 -30.21 2.19 1.28
N TRP A 8 -29.46 2.29 0.24
CA TRP A 8 -29.49 3.49 -0.63
C TRP A 8 -30.67 3.50 -1.59
N ALA A 9 -31.56 4.47 -1.39
CA ALA A 9 -32.85 4.62 -2.05
C ALA A 9 -32.84 4.82 -3.57
N ARG A 10 -31.74 4.64 -4.28
CA ARG A 10 -31.68 4.97 -5.70
C ARG A 10 -31.27 3.91 -6.70
N GLU A 11 -30.57 2.84 -6.33
CA GLU A 11 -30.00 1.98 -7.38
C GLU A 11 -30.14 0.46 -7.24
N SER A 12 -30.49 -0.08 -6.08
CA SER A 12 -30.72 -1.54 -5.97
C SER A 12 -31.41 -1.93 -4.65
N PHE A 13 -32.69 -1.99 -4.71
CA PHE A 13 -33.60 -2.21 -3.60
C PHE A 13 -33.68 -3.63 -3.05
N ASP A 14 -32.86 -4.55 -3.44
CA ASP A 14 -32.84 -5.95 -3.03
C ASP A 14 -31.40 -6.44 -2.91
N ARG A 15 -30.54 -5.71 -2.21
CA ARG A 15 -29.18 -6.15 -2.00
C ARG A 15 -28.80 -6.15 -0.54
N ASP A 16 -28.55 -7.34 -0.05
CA ASP A 16 -27.73 -7.61 1.10
C ASP A 16 -26.26 -7.22 0.78
N TRP A 17 -25.90 -5.99 1.13
CA TRP A 17 -24.58 -5.43 0.81
C TRP A 17 -23.51 -5.89 1.80
N ASN A 18 -23.90 -6.19 3.04
CA ASN A 18 -22.98 -6.64 4.07
C ASN A 18 -22.84 -8.17 4.08
N GLY A 19 -23.73 -8.93 3.42
CA GLY A 19 -23.66 -10.37 3.29
C GLY A 19 -24.21 -11.14 4.50
N ASP A 20 -25.02 -10.50 5.34
CA ASP A 20 -25.57 -11.11 6.56
C ASP A 20 -26.86 -11.90 6.32
N GLY A 21 -27.44 -11.79 5.13
CA GLY A 21 -28.67 -12.46 4.73
C GLY A 21 -29.95 -11.68 5.03
N ILE A 22 -29.83 -10.39 5.39
CA ILE A 22 -30.96 -9.48 5.61
C ILE A 22 -30.96 -8.46 4.46
N ASP A 23 -31.99 -8.52 3.63
CA ASP A 23 -32.17 -7.57 2.52
C ASP A 23 -32.83 -6.29 3.03
N CYS A 24 -32.43 -5.14 2.48
CA CYS A 24 -33.15 -3.89 2.68
C CYS A 24 -34.60 -4.00 2.21
N ASN A 25 -35.55 -4.04 3.13
CA ASN A 25 -36.95 -4.04 2.76
C ASN A 25 -37.42 -2.64 2.40
N VAL A 26 -38.02 -2.54 1.23
CA VAL A 26 -38.52 -1.30 0.66
C VAL A 26 -40.02 -1.36 0.51
N ILE A 27 -40.72 -0.31 0.93
CA ILE A 27 -42.14 -0.18 0.73
C ILE A 27 -42.38 0.52 -0.62
N TYR A 28 -42.93 -0.22 -1.57
CA TYR A 28 -43.34 0.30 -2.87
C TYR A 28 -44.74 0.88 -2.76
N ASN A 29 -44.90 2.20 -2.86
CA ASN A 29 -46.16 2.86 -2.84
C ASN A 29 -46.66 3.05 -4.27
N TYR A 30 -47.88 2.54 -4.56
CA TYR A 30 -48.53 2.66 -5.86
C TYR A 30 -49.76 3.57 -5.76
N ASP A 31 -50.03 4.35 -6.79
CA ASP A 31 -51.28 5.12 -6.92
C ASP A 31 -52.45 4.21 -7.26
N SER A 32 -53.66 4.82 -7.29
CA SER A 32 -54.92 4.14 -7.66
C SER A 32 -54.90 3.57 -9.08
N ASN A 33 -53.97 3.94 -9.91
CA ASN A 33 -53.82 3.47 -11.29
C ASN A 33 -52.73 2.37 -11.41
N GLY A 34 -52.12 1.96 -10.29
CA GLY A 34 -51.05 0.98 -10.27
C GLY A 34 -49.68 1.54 -10.69
N MET A 35 -49.51 2.87 -10.70
CA MET A 35 -48.22 3.50 -11.02
C MET A 35 -47.43 3.74 -9.74
N LEU A 36 -46.15 3.38 -9.75
CA LEU A 36 -45.25 3.58 -8.62
C LEU A 36 -45.10 5.07 -8.33
N THR A 37 -45.47 5.51 -7.13
CA THR A 37 -45.44 6.90 -6.69
C THR A 37 -44.27 7.24 -5.82
N SER A 38 -43.91 6.35 -4.89
CA SER A 38 -42.71 6.49 -4.06
C SER A 38 -42.18 5.11 -3.68
N VAL A 39 -40.92 5.10 -3.32
CA VAL A 39 -40.22 3.96 -2.75
C VAL A 39 -39.65 4.45 -1.44
N ASP A 40 -40.13 3.92 -0.35
CA ASP A 40 -39.72 4.32 1.00
C ASP A 40 -39.07 3.13 1.69
N ALA A 41 -37.93 3.35 2.34
CA ALA A 41 -37.33 2.35 3.20
C ALA A 41 -38.28 2.03 4.40
N ASP A 42 -38.45 0.77 4.75
CA ASP A 42 -39.27 0.43 5.91
C ASP A 42 -38.42 0.65 7.19
N PRO A 43 -38.68 1.69 7.98
CA PRO A 43 -37.89 2.03 9.14
C PRO A 43 -38.00 0.99 10.29
N ASN A 44 -38.84 -0.04 10.13
CA ASN A 44 -39.04 -1.06 11.14
C ASN A 44 -38.33 -2.39 10.81
N VAL A 45 -37.74 -2.50 9.64
CA VAL A 45 -37.16 -3.77 9.15
C VAL A 45 -35.66 -3.69 8.94
N ASP A 46 -35.13 -2.48 8.97
CA ASP A 46 -33.71 -2.17 8.86
C ASP A 46 -33.08 -2.03 10.27
N GLU A 47 -33.29 -3.00 11.11
CA GLU A 47 -32.57 -3.17 12.37
C GLU A 47 -31.84 -4.50 12.32
N ASP A 48 -30.68 -4.49 11.67
CA ASP A 48 -29.79 -5.62 11.72
C ASP A 48 -29.07 -5.66 13.08
N PRO A 49 -29.20 -6.75 13.84
CA PRO A 49 -28.51 -6.88 15.12
C PRO A 49 -26.96 -6.89 14.98
N ASN A 50 -26.42 -7.06 13.79
CA ASN A 50 -24.98 -7.14 13.55
C ASN A 50 -24.39 -5.88 12.90
N GLU A 51 -25.21 -4.88 12.61
CA GLU A 51 -24.86 -3.69 11.84
C GLU A 51 -23.73 -2.86 12.49
N SER A 52 -23.85 -2.60 13.80
CA SER A 52 -22.81 -1.89 14.54
C SER A 52 -21.48 -2.67 14.56
N GLU A 53 -21.53 -3.98 14.64
CA GLU A 53 -20.36 -4.86 14.61
C GLU A 53 -19.69 -4.84 13.23
N PHE A 54 -20.49 -4.85 12.18
CA PHE A 54 -20.02 -4.74 10.80
C PHE A 54 -19.34 -3.38 10.55
N LEU A 55 -19.93 -2.29 11.01
CA LEU A 55 -19.36 -0.95 10.87
C LEU A 55 -18.02 -0.83 11.62
N GLU A 56 -17.94 -1.32 12.86
CA GLU A 56 -16.70 -1.33 13.64
C GLU A 56 -15.60 -2.16 12.95
N GLU A 57 -15.95 -3.31 12.40
CA GLU A 57 -15.03 -4.15 11.65
C GLU A 57 -14.54 -3.47 10.38
N SER A 58 -15.44 -2.85 9.63
CA SER A 58 -15.11 -2.11 8.40
C SER A 58 -14.17 -0.93 8.69
N MET A 59 -14.45 -0.15 9.71
CA MET A 59 -13.59 0.96 10.14
C MET A 59 -12.22 0.46 10.59
N HIS A 60 -12.16 -0.62 11.34
CA HIS A 60 -10.91 -1.23 11.79
C HIS A 60 -10.05 -1.71 10.61
N ARG A 61 -10.63 -2.47 9.68
CA ARG A 61 -9.91 -2.94 8.48
C ARG A 61 -9.45 -1.78 7.59
N SER A 62 -10.29 -0.77 7.43
CA SER A 62 -9.94 0.45 6.70
C SER A 62 -8.75 1.17 7.33
N PHE A 63 -8.74 1.25 8.67
CA PHE A 63 -7.60 1.82 9.40
C PHE A 63 -6.32 1.00 9.18
N LEU A 64 -6.37 -0.34 9.29
CA LEU A 64 -5.21 -1.20 9.07
C LEU A 64 -4.62 -1.02 7.67
N LEU A 65 -5.46 -1.02 6.64
CA LEU A 65 -5.04 -0.82 5.25
C LEU A 65 -4.48 0.58 5.03
N GLY A 66 -5.19 1.61 5.51
CA GLY A 66 -4.76 3.00 5.37
C GLY A 66 -3.44 3.27 6.07
N PHE A 67 -3.29 2.81 7.30
CA PHE A 67 -2.06 2.97 8.07
C PHE A 67 -0.91 2.17 7.46
N GLY A 68 -1.18 0.94 7.00
CA GLY A 68 -0.19 0.12 6.31
C GLY A 68 0.30 0.75 5.00
N LYS A 69 -0.60 1.18 4.14
CA LYS A 69 -0.27 1.77 2.85
C LYS A 69 0.30 3.18 2.98
N PHE A 70 -0.40 4.06 3.69
CA PHE A 70 0.00 5.46 3.77
C PHE A 70 1.15 5.65 4.76
N GLY A 71 1.03 5.15 5.99
CA GLY A 71 2.04 5.35 7.04
C GLY A 71 3.35 4.63 6.74
N PHE A 72 3.29 3.31 6.58
CA PHE A 72 4.50 2.50 6.43
C PHE A 72 5.05 2.51 5.02
N LEU A 73 4.22 2.24 4.01
CA LEU A 73 4.71 2.10 2.66
C LEU A 73 5.05 3.46 2.06
N PHE A 74 4.13 4.43 2.15
CA PHE A 74 4.28 5.69 1.46
C PHE A 74 5.13 6.71 2.25
N VAL A 75 4.74 7.05 3.47
CA VAL A 75 5.47 8.07 4.23
C VAL A 75 6.83 7.53 4.68
N LEU A 76 6.87 6.53 5.54
CA LEU A 76 8.12 6.02 6.08
C LEU A 76 8.96 5.30 5.03
N GLY A 77 8.31 4.54 4.14
CA GLY A 77 8.97 3.77 3.09
C GLY A 77 9.73 4.62 2.07
N ILE A 78 9.27 5.84 1.78
CA ILE A 78 9.97 6.78 0.88
C ILE A 78 10.95 7.66 1.65
N PHE A 79 10.52 8.29 2.75
CA PHE A 79 11.34 9.30 3.42
C PHE A 79 12.58 8.73 4.10
N ILE A 80 12.49 7.53 4.71
CA ILE A 80 13.65 6.93 5.36
C ILE A 80 14.77 6.62 4.34
N PRO A 81 14.51 5.93 3.22
CA PRO A 81 15.54 5.79 2.18
C PRO A 81 15.98 7.10 1.56
N LEU A 82 15.08 8.09 1.39
CA LEU A 82 15.42 9.38 0.83
C LEU A 82 16.52 10.06 1.66
N PHE A 83 16.37 10.10 2.96
CA PHE A 83 17.35 10.79 3.84
C PHE A 83 18.59 9.96 4.11
N LEU A 84 18.45 8.65 4.27
CA LEU A 84 19.59 7.80 4.65
C LEU A 84 20.34 7.25 3.44
N ALA A 85 19.65 6.81 2.38
CA ALA A 85 20.32 6.17 1.25
C ALA A 85 21.00 7.16 0.31
N THR A 86 20.49 8.40 0.20
CA THR A 86 21.15 9.45 -0.60
C THR A 86 22.51 9.87 -0.03
N GLY A 87 22.67 9.82 1.31
CA GLY A 87 23.92 10.13 2.01
C GLY A 87 24.98 9.04 1.91
N LEU A 88 24.59 7.80 1.65
CA LEU A 88 25.48 6.63 1.71
C LEU A 88 26.79 6.72 0.89
N ILE A 89 26.78 7.48 -0.20
CA ILE A 89 27.93 7.61 -1.09
C ILE A 89 28.41 9.07 -1.16
N ARG A 90 27.49 10.02 -1.04
CA ARG A 90 27.78 11.43 -1.13
C ARG A 90 28.69 11.92 -0.01
N ASP A 91 28.37 11.55 1.23
CA ASP A 91 29.08 12.06 2.41
C ASP A 91 30.54 11.65 2.43
N GLU A 92 30.88 10.49 1.87
CA GLU A 92 32.26 10.05 1.74
C GLU A 92 32.99 10.68 0.56
N HIS A 93 32.28 11.02 -0.50
CA HIS A 93 32.85 11.79 -1.59
C HIS A 93 33.20 13.20 -1.12
N GLU A 94 32.33 13.84 -0.35
CA GLU A 94 32.55 15.16 0.22
C GLU A 94 33.63 15.14 1.34
N ALA A 95 33.70 14.08 2.12
CA ALA A 95 34.73 13.91 3.17
C ALA A 95 36.11 13.50 2.64
N GLY A 96 36.24 13.19 1.34
CA GLY A 96 37.51 12.75 0.73
C GLY A 96 37.96 11.36 1.21
N THR A 97 37.14 10.62 1.95
CA THR A 97 37.46 9.29 2.52
C THR A 97 37.33 8.16 1.50
N LEU A 98 36.85 8.47 0.31
CA LEU A 98 36.74 7.51 -0.80
C LEU A 98 38.12 6.90 -1.17
N HIS A 99 39.21 7.65 -0.95
CA HIS A 99 40.58 7.18 -1.17
C HIS A 99 40.96 5.94 -0.32
N TYR A 100 40.45 5.88 0.91
CA TYR A 100 40.70 4.76 1.81
C TYR A 100 39.98 3.47 1.37
N LEU A 101 38.81 3.61 0.75
CA LEU A 101 38.01 2.48 0.23
C LEU A 101 38.60 1.95 -1.08
N VAL A 102 39.12 2.85 -1.93
CA VAL A 102 39.73 2.49 -3.21
C VAL A 102 41.09 1.82 -3.05
N GLY A 103 41.80 2.05 -1.92
CA GLY A 103 43.05 1.42 -1.60
C GLY A 103 42.95 -0.07 -1.15
N LYS A 104 41.76 -0.56 -0.93
CA LYS A 104 41.50 -1.97 -0.61
C LYS A 104 41.22 -2.77 -1.89
N PRO A 105 41.59 -4.08 -1.96
CA PRO A 105 41.34 -4.93 -3.13
C PRO A 105 39.89 -5.37 -3.22
N ILE A 106 38.94 -4.41 -3.10
CA ILE A 106 37.52 -4.62 -3.19
C ILE A 106 37.06 -3.98 -4.49
N ALA A 107 36.32 -4.73 -5.32
CA ALA A 107 35.75 -4.16 -6.53
C ALA A 107 34.77 -3.04 -6.17
N ARG A 108 34.91 -1.88 -6.82
CA ARG A 108 34.06 -0.69 -6.53
C ARG A 108 32.58 -0.97 -6.67
N ALA A 109 32.18 -1.88 -7.56
CA ALA A 109 30.81 -2.33 -7.71
C ALA A 109 30.29 -3.03 -6.44
N GLU A 110 31.16 -3.69 -5.67
CA GLU A 110 30.80 -4.36 -4.42
C GLU A 110 30.58 -3.37 -3.28
N ILE A 111 31.21 -2.19 -3.33
CA ILE A 111 31.03 -1.13 -2.32
C ILE A 111 29.57 -0.72 -2.25
N LEU A 112 28.91 -0.55 -3.40
CA LEU A 112 27.48 -0.23 -3.45
C LEU A 112 26.63 -1.30 -2.77
N MET A 113 26.94 -2.59 -3.03
CA MET A 113 26.21 -3.71 -2.42
C MET A 113 26.39 -3.76 -0.91
N TYR A 114 27.63 -3.62 -0.41
CA TYR A 114 27.88 -3.63 1.03
C TYR A 114 27.19 -2.47 1.75
N ARG A 115 27.11 -1.31 1.12
CA ARG A 115 26.41 -0.15 1.70
C ARG A 115 24.91 -0.33 1.70
N LEU A 116 24.35 -0.85 0.60
CA LEU A 116 22.95 -1.18 0.54
C LEU A 116 22.57 -2.23 1.59
N LEU A 117 23.42 -3.27 1.77
CA LEU A 117 23.24 -4.27 2.82
C LEU A 117 23.33 -3.66 4.23
N GLY A 118 24.28 -2.75 4.45
CA GLY A 118 24.41 -2.03 5.72
C GLY A 118 23.16 -1.17 6.04
N PHE A 119 22.65 -0.46 5.03
CA PHE A 119 21.40 0.30 5.16
C PHE A 119 20.22 -0.61 5.50
N ILE A 120 20.06 -1.71 4.77
CA ILE A 120 18.98 -2.68 4.99
C ILE A 120 19.11 -3.33 6.37
N GLY A 121 20.32 -3.66 6.80
CA GLY A 121 20.59 -4.22 8.12
C GLY A 121 20.19 -3.30 9.27
N LEU A 122 20.10 -1.99 9.02
CA LEU A 122 19.59 -1.00 9.98
C LEU A 122 18.09 -0.73 9.79
N ALA A 123 17.65 -0.54 8.56
CA ALA A 123 16.30 -0.14 8.25
C ALA A 123 15.26 -1.25 8.51
N TRP A 124 15.55 -2.48 8.11
CA TRP A 124 14.60 -3.58 8.28
C TRP A 124 14.28 -3.92 9.74
N PRO A 125 15.24 -4.04 10.67
CA PRO A 125 14.90 -4.23 12.08
C PRO A 125 14.06 -3.08 12.66
N TYR A 126 14.31 -1.87 12.23
CA TYR A 126 13.52 -0.71 12.63
C TYR A 126 12.06 -0.81 12.15
N PHE A 127 11.85 -1.10 10.87
CA PHE A 127 10.51 -1.31 10.33
C PHE A 127 9.82 -2.52 10.94
N LEU A 128 10.56 -3.63 11.14
CA LEU A 128 10.02 -4.82 11.81
C LEU A 128 9.50 -4.48 13.21
N GLY A 129 10.26 -3.72 13.98
CA GLY A 129 9.87 -3.29 15.33
C GLY A 129 8.62 -2.41 15.33
N LEU A 130 8.56 -1.42 14.42
CA LEU A 130 7.40 -0.53 14.31
C LEU A 130 6.14 -1.27 13.84
N ILE A 131 6.25 -2.11 12.82
CA ILE A 131 5.11 -2.88 12.29
C ILE A 131 4.64 -3.91 13.32
N PHE A 132 5.56 -4.58 14.00
CA PHE A 132 5.21 -5.49 15.09
C PHE A 132 4.48 -4.78 16.24
N LEU A 133 4.97 -3.61 16.65
CA LEU A 133 4.28 -2.80 17.67
C LEU A 133 2.89 -2.38 17.22
N SER A 134 2.74 -1.98 15.96
CA SER A 134 1.44 -1.62 15.40
C SER A 134 0.49 -2.82 15.37
N ALA A 135 0.99 -4.01 14.97
CA ALA A 135 0.23 -5.25 14.98
C ALA A 135 -0.23 -5.63 16.40
N LEU A 136 0.62 -5.42 17.41
CA LEU A 136 0.23 -5.65 18.81
C LEU A 136 -0.87 -4.68 19.23
N VAL A 137 -0.68 -3.39 18.99
CA VAL A 137 -1.66 -2.36 19.39
C VAL A 137 -3.02 -2.63 18.73
N THR A 138 -3.05 -2.80 17.42
CA THR A 138 -4.31 -3.03 16.69
C THR A 138 -4.95 -4.37 17.02
N GLY A 139 -4.14 -5.40 17.30
CA GLY A 139 -4.66 -6.70 17.71
C GLY A 139 -5.30 -6.73 19.11
N PHE A 140 -4.82 -5.88 20.04
CA PHE A 140 -5.39 -5.77 21.39
C PHE A 140 -6.57 -4.80 21.49
N PHE A 141 -6.63 -3.79 20.62
CA PHE A 141 -7.64 -2.72 20.67
C PHE A 141 -8.62 -2.76 19.49
N GLY A 142 -8.55 -3.79 18.64
CA GLY A 142 -9.51 -3.99 17.56
C GLY A 142 -10.88 -4.47 18.07
N PRO A 143 -11.94 -4.38 17.25
CA PRO A 143 -13.29 -4.81 17.58
C PRO A 143 -13.37 -6.33 17.81
N GLY A 144 -14.42 -6.76 18.50
CA GLY A 144 -14.71 -8.17 18.80
C GLY A 144 -14.32 -8.60 20.20
N ASP A 145 -14.84 -9.75 20.63
CA ASP A 145 -14.73 -10.27 22.01
C ASP A 145 -13.41 -11.00 22.31
N SER A 146 -12.52 -11.14 21.33
CA SER A 146 -11.25 -11.84 21.53
C SER A 146 -10.21 -10.95 22.20
N ILE A 147 -9.41 -11.50 23.12
CA ILE A 147 -8.32 -10.78 23.80
C ILE A 147 -7.31 -10.23 22.77
N TYR A 148 -7.12 -10.94 21.66
CA TYR A 148 -6.21 -10.54 20.58
C TYR A 148 -6.73 -11.06 19.24
N ARG A 149 -6.71 -10.18 18.23
CA ARG A 149 -7.19 -10.47 16.87
C ARG A 149 -6.08 -11.11 16.02
N PHE A 150 -6.04 -12.42 16.03
CA PHE A 150 -5.08 -13.18 15.19
C PHE A 150 -5.39 -13.09 13.68
N SER A 151 -6.65 -12.82 13.32
CA SER A 151 -7.09 -12.65 11.92
C SER A 151 -6.32 -11.57 11.18
N ASP A 152 -5.87 -10.53 11.88
CA ASP A 152 -5.20 -9.38 11.26
C ASP A 152 -3.69 -9.56 11.08
N LEU A 153 -3.11 -10.61 11.67
CA LEU A 153 -1.66 -10.86 11.54
C LEU A 153 -1.23 -11.04 10.09
N GLY A 154 -2.08 -11.64 9.26
CA GLY A 154 -1.80 -11.81 7.83
C GLY A 154 -1.62 -10.47 7.11
N ILE A 155 -2.44 -9.47 7.45
CA ILE A 155 -2.34 -8.12 6.88
C ILE A 155 -1.03 -7.45 7.29
N TRP A 156 -0.67 -7.53 8.58
CA TRP A 156 0.59 -6.97 9.06
C TRP A 156 1.82 -7.65 8.43
N PHE A 157 1.71 -8.94 8.12
CA PHE A 157 2.73 -9.62 7.32
C PHE A 157 2.79 -9.07 5.89
N GLY A 158 1.66 -8.81 5.26
CA GLY A 158 1.59 -8.14 3.95
C GLY A 158 2.21 -6.74 3.97
N VAL A 159 1.89 -5.94 5.00
CA VAL A 159 2.48 -4.61 5.22
C VAL A 159 4.00 -4.70 5.41
N LEU A 160 4.48 -5.67 6.20
CA LEU A 160 5.90 -5.89 6.43
C LEU A 160 6.62 -6.23 5.12
N LEU A 161 6.10 -7.18 4.36
CA LEU A 161 6.67 -7.61 3.09
C LEU A 161 6.71 -6.47 2.07
N ALA A 162 5.59 -5.74 1.92
CA ALA A 162 5.48 -4.60 1.03
C ALA A 162 6.49 -3.50 1.39
N THR A 163 6.55 -3.14 2.68
CA THR A 163 7.45 -2.10 3.18
C THR A 163 8.92 -2.50 2.99
N PHE A 164 9.29 -3.74 3.29
CA PHE A 164 10.66 -4.22 3.11
C PHE A 164 11.11 -4.15 1.66
N LEU A 165 10.27 -4.61 0.73
CA LEU A 165 10.58 -4.58 -0.70
C LEU A 165 10.62 -3.16 -1.25
N ALA A 166 9.68 -2.31 -0.85
CA ALA A 166 9.65 -0.91 -1.28
C ALA A 166 10.86 -0.13 -0.74
N VAL A 167 11.22 -0.28 0.53
CA VAL A 167 12.41 0.35 1.13
C VAL A 167 13.68 -0.10 0.43
N LEU A 168 13.78 -1.38 0.08
CA LEU A 168 14.90 -1.92 -0.69
C LEU A 168 14.95 -1.29 -2.09
N ALA A 169 13.81 -1.17 -2.78
CA ALA A 169 13.73 -0.57 -4.10
C ALA A 169 14.10 0.93 -4.06
N TYR A 170 13.54 1.69 -3.14
CA TYR A 170 13.89 3.11 -2.97
C TYR A 170 15.36 3.31 -2.61
N ALA A 171 15.91 2.49 -1.73
CA ALA A 171 17.33 2.57 -1.37
C ALA A 171 18.23 2.30 -2.59
N ALA A 172 17.90 1.31 -3.43
CA ALA A 172 18.64 1.04 -4.66
C ALA A 172 18.54 2.19 -5.67
N ILE A 173 17.34 2.80 -5.83
CA ILE A 173 17.10 3.94 -6.71
C ILE A 173 17.91 5.16 -6.23
N PHE A 174 17.77 5.54 -4.96
CA PHE A 174 18.38 6.75 -4.42
C PHE A 174 19.92 6.65 -4.33
N ALA A 175 20.42 5.47 -3.94
CA ALA A 175 21.86 5.21 -3.98
C ALA A 175 22.40 5.32 -5.42
N SER A 176 21.66 4.82 -6.41
CA SER A 176 22.05 4.92 -7.83
C SER A 176 22.07 6.38 -8.31
N PHE A 177 21.11 7.21 -7.91
CA PHE A 177 21.12 8.65 -8.22
C PHE A 177 22.32 9.36 -7.62
N GLY A 178 22.71 9.00 -6.38
CA GLY A 178 23.93 9.52 -5.77
C GLY A 178 25.22 9.18 -6.54
N ILE A 179 25.25 8.02 -7.20
CA ILE A 179 26.37 7.60 -8.04
C ILE A 179 26.34 8.28 -9.41
N ILE A 180 25.17 8.28 -10.07
CA ILE A 180 25.02 8.82 -11.44
C ILE A 180 25.28 10.33 -11.47
N ALA A 181 24.75 11.04 -10.50
CA ALA A 181 24.84 12.50 -10.42
C ALA A 181 25.19 12.98 -9.01
N PRO A 182 26.45 12.85 -8.54
CA PRO A 182 26.83 13.16 -7.15
C PRO A 182 26.43 14.55 -6.70
N ARG A 183 26.48 15.53 -7.60
CA ARG A 183 26.09 16.91 -7.30
C ARG A 183 24.58 17.10 -7.18
N TYR A 184 23.79 16.32 -7.92
CA TYR A 184 22.34 16.47 -8.04
C TYR A 184 21.56 15.25 -7.52
N GLY A 185 22.23 14.25 -6.95
CA GLY A 185 21.60 12.99 -6.56
C GLY A 185 20.46 13.16 -5.55
N VAL A 186 20.63 14.06 -4.57
CA VAL A 186 19.57 14.38 -3.60
C VAL A 186 18.39 15.07 -4.28
N LEU A 187 18.64 15.97 -5.23
CA LEU A 187 17.57 16.63 -5.98
C LEU A 187 16.80 15.62 -6.86
N LEU A 188 17.50 14.69 -7.51
CA LEU A 188 16.87 13.63 -8.30
C LEU A 188 16.04 12.71 -7.41
N ALA A 189 16.55 12.34 -6.24
CA ALA A 189 15.83 11.54 -5.27
C ALA A 189 14.56 12.24 -4.76
N LEU A 190 14.64 13.55 -4.50
CA LEU A 190 13.50 14.36 -4.11
C LEU A 190 12.45 14.45 -5.23
N LEU A 191 12.88 14.70 -6.47
CA LEU A 191 11.98 14.72 -7.63
C LEU A 191 11.31 13.38 -7.85
N PHE A 192 12.03 12.28 -7.63
CA PHE A 192 11.47 10.94 -7.69
C PHE A 192 10.46 10.70 -6.56
N ALA A 193 10.72 11.17 -5.34
CA ALA A 193 9.75 11.09 -4.24
C ALA A 193 8.47 11.88 -4.54
N VAL A 194 8.58 13.08 -5.17
CA VAL A 194 7.42 13.85 -5.64
C VAL A 194 6.68 13.10 -6.75
N TRP A 195 7.39 12.44 -7.67
CA TRP A 195 6.80 11.58 -8.68
C TRP A 195 6.00 10.42 -8.06
N GLU A 196 6.56 9.73 -7.08
CA GLU A 196 5.87 8.66 -6.34
C GLU A 196 4.59 9.17 -5.67
N PHE A 197 4.67 10.34 -5.03
CA PHE A 197 3.48 10.99 -4.44
C PHE A 197 2.39 11.23 -5.49
N PHE A 198 2.79 11.78 -6.63
CA PHE A 198 1.86 12.08 -7.71
C PHE A 198 1.25 10.81 -8.33
N MET A 199 2.06 9.77 -8.52
CA MET A 199 1.59 8.48 -9.04
C MET A 199 0.64 7.78 -8.07
N MET A 200 0.89 7.85 -6.78
CA MET A 200 -0.02 7.34 -5.77
C MET A 200 -1.37 8.06 -5.84
N PHE A 201 -1.35 9.39 -5.95
CA PHE A 201 -2.58 10.17 -6.12
C PHE A 201 -3.33 9.81 -7.40
N LEU A 202 -2.62 9.65 -8.52
CA LEU A 202 -3.23 9.23 -9.79
C LEU A 202 -3.83 7.82 -9.71
N ALA A 203 -3.24 6.92 -8.92
CA ALA A 203 -3.77 5.58 -8.74
C ALA A 203 -5.14 5.55 -8.03
N MET A 204 -5.59 6.65 -7.42
CA MET A 204 -6.95 6.80 -6.89
C MET A 204 -8.01 6.80 -7.98
N PHE A 205 -7.66 7.15 -9.22
CA PHE A 205 -8.61 7.20 -10.31
C PHE A 205 -8.60 5.88 -11.09
N GLU A 206 -9.74 5.24 -11.19
CA GLU A 206 -9.90 3.97 -11.90
C GLU A 206 -9.37 4.02 -13.33
N THR A 207 -9.64 5.12 -14.05
CA THR A 207 -9.17 5.31 -15.43
C THR A 207 -7.64 5.23 -15.55
N THR A 208 -6.91 5.86 -14.64
CA THR A 208 -5.43 5.85 -14.66
C THR A 208 -4.87 4.50 -14.23
N ARG A 209 -5.57 3.77 -13.37
CA ARG A 209 -5.23 2.38 -13.03
C ARG A 209 -5.41 1.46 -14.22
N GLN A 210 -6.53 1.53 -14.91
CA GLN A 210 -6.79 0.73 -16.11
C GLN A 210 -5.78 1.01 -17.23
N MET A 211 -5.32 2.24 -17.37
CA MET A 211 -4.24 2.61 -18.31
C MET A 211 -2.86 2.07 -17.90
N GLY A 212 -2.71 1.52 -16.71
CA GLY A 212 -1.43 1.02 -16.21
C GLY A 212 -0.39 2.09 -15.89
N ILE A 213 -0.75 3.37 -15.88
CA ILE A 213 0.19 4.47 -15.59
C ILE A 213 0.71 4.38 -14.15
N ALA A 214 -0.16 4.02 -13.22
CA ALA A 214 0.20 3.85 -11.81
C ALA A 214 1.25 2.77 -11.59
N SER A 215 1.35 1.76 -12.47
CA SER A 215 2.33 0.68 -12.37
C SER A 215 3.79 1.12 -12.57
N LEU A 216 4.02 2.36 -12.97
CA LEU A 216 5.35 2.96 -13.04
C LEU A 216 5.89 3.41 -11.67
N SER A 217 5.13 3.20 -10.60
CA SER A 217 5.45 3.58 -9.22
C SER A 217 5.84 2.37 -8.38
N VAL A 218 6.82 2.54 -7.50
CA VAL A 218 7.22 1.53 -6.51
C VAL A 218 6.12 1.36 -5.45
N SER A 219 5.54 2.47 -4.98
CA SER A 219 4.46 2.46 -3.98
C SER A 219 3.21 1.75 -4.49
N PHE A 220 2.90 1.84 -5.79
CA PHE A 220 1.80 1.09 -6.39
C PHE A 220 1.97 -0.42 -6.20
N TRP A 221 3.12 -0.98 -6.56
CA TRP A 221 3.38 -2.41 -6.40
C TRP A 221 3.42 -2.85 -4.94
N GLY A 222 3.92 -1.98 -4.04
CA GLY A 222 3.85 -2.23 -2.61
C GLY A 222 2.40 -2.26 -2.11
N ALA A 223 1.55 -1.33 -2.55
CA ALA A 223 0.12 -1.31 -2.21
C ALA A 223 -0.60 -2.55 -2.75
N GLU A 224 -0.25 -3.03 -3.95
CA GLU A 224 -0.81 -4.27 -4.51
C GLU A 224 -0.44 -5.52 -3.69
N ILE A 225 0.73 -5.57 -3.04
CA ILE A 225 1.07 -6.63 -2.09
C ILE A 225 0.10 -6.61 -0.89
N ILE A 226 -0.14 -5.42 -0.32
CA ILE A 226 -1.05 -5.26 0.83
C ILE A 226 -2.48 -5.63 0.42
N ASN A 227 -2.96 -5.15 -0.72
CA ASN A 227 -4.29 -5.46 -1.25
C ASN A 227 -4.48 -6.96 -1.49
N SER A 228 -3.53 -7.57 -2.18
CA SER A 228 -3.58 -9.02 -2.44
C SER A 228 -3.58 -9.83 -1.15
N THR A 229 -2.84 -9.37 -0.14
CA THR A 229 -2.85 -10.01 1.18
C THR A 229 -4.20 -9.83 1.86
N GLY A 230 -4.83 -8.65 1.75
CA GLY A 230 -6.19 -8.40 2.24
C GLY A 230 -7.20 -9.39 1.68
N TRP A 231 -7.21 -9.59 0.37
CA TRP A 231 -8.07 -10.57 -0.29
C TRP A 231 -7.80 -12.02 0.12
N LEU A 232 -6.56 -12.36 0.46
CA LEU A 232 -6.21 -13.72 0.89
C LEU A 232 -6.54 -13.99 2.36
N VAL A 233 -6.51 -12.95 3.19
CA VAL A 233 -6.70 -13.05 4.64
C VAL A 233 -8.16 -12.85 5.03
N TRP A 234 -8.81 -11.87 4.43
CA TRP A 234 -10.22 -11.56 4.65
C TRP A 234 -11.05 -12.05 3.46
N GLY A 235 -11.84 -13.11 3.68
CA GLY A 235 -12.64 -13.72 2.60
C GLY A 235 -13.75 -12.83 2.05
N ASP A 236 -14.20 -11.87 2.85
CA ASP A 236 -15.25 -10.88 2.60
C ASP A 236 -14.72 -9.49 2.17
N PHE A 237 -13.43 -9.40 1.87
CA PHE A 237 -12.78 -8.13 1.50
C PHE A 237 -13.48 -7.40 0.34
N ALA A 238 -14.03 -8.15 -0.61
CA ALA A 238 -14.78 -7.58 -1.74
C ALA A 238 -16.04 -6.84 -1.31
N LEU A 239 -16.75 -7.38 -0.34
CA LEU A 239 -17.97 -6.76 0.20
C LEU A 239 -17.63 -5.43 0.90
N MET A 240 -16.63 -5.47 1.77
CA MET A 240 -16.17 -4.27 2.47
C MET A 240 -15.62 -3.18 1.55
N SER A 241 -15.07 -3.55 0.40
CA SER A 241 -14.55 -2.57 -0.56
C SER A 241 -15.66 -1.77 -1.26
N GLY A 242 -16.84 -2.36 -1.43
CA GLY A 242 -18.00 -1.66 -1.99
C GLY A 242 -18.57 -0.62 -1.03
N GLN A 243 -18.52 -0.87 0.26
CA GLN A 243 -19.06 -0.02 1.31
C GLN A 243 -18.13 1.07 1.81
N ALA A 244 -16.84 0.96 1.56
CA ALA A 244 -15.87 1.99 1.94
C ALA A 244 -16.20 3.38 1.40
N GLN A 245 -16.96 3.46 0.33
CA GLN A 245 -17.48 4.72 -0.21
C GLN A 245 -18.45 5.43 0.74
N SER A 246 -19.13 4.68 1.64
CA SER A 246 -20.06 5.23 2.62
C SER A 246 -19.38 5.75 3.89
N ILE A 247 -18.23 5.20 4.25
CA ILE A 247 -17.52 5.50 5.51
C ILE A 247 -16.69 6.81 5.43
N GLY A 248 -16.55 7.39 4.24
CA GLY A 248 -15.90 8.68 4.03
C GLY A 248 -14.47 8.61 3.51
N PHE A 249 -13.88 9.78 3.26
CA PHE A 249 -12.64 9.98 2.53
C PHE A 249 -11.45 9.13 3.03
N PHE A 250 -11.31 8.93 4.34
CA PHE A 250 -10.21 8.12 4.87
C PHE A 250 -10.39 6.62 4.62
N ALA A 251 -11.60 6.13 4.65
CA ALA A 251 -11.89 4.75 4.29
C ALA A 251 -11.74 4.54 2.78
N GLU A 252 -12.18 5.49 1.97
CA GLU A 252 -11.88 5.49 0.54
C GLU A 252 -10.38 5.45 0.29
N ILE A 253 -9.57 6.27 0.94
CA ILE A 253 -8.10 6.23 0.81
C ILE A 253 -7.53 4.89 1.27
N ALA A 254 -8.08 4.27 2.30
CA ALA A 254 -7.63 2.97 2.78
C ALA A 254 -7.97 1.83 1.82
N LEU A 255 -9.16 1.88 1.24
CA LEU A 255 -9.73 0.87 0.35
C LEU A 255 -9.68 1.26 -1.14
N TRP A 256 -9.35 2.51 -1.48
CA TRP A 256 -9.28 2.98 -2.87
C TRP A 256 -8.32 2.16 -3.74
N THR A 257 -7.39 1.49 -3.11
CA THR A 257 -6.55 0.50 -3.75
C THR A 257 -7.16 -0.90 -3.70
N VAL A 258 -8.49 -0.97 -3.69
CA VAL A 258 -9.19 -2.24 -3.89
C VAL A 258 -8.57 -2.95 -5.07
N TRP A 259 -8.37 -4.25 -4.88
CA TRP A 259 -7.70 -5.07 -5.85
C TRP A 259 -8.38 -5.00 -7.24
N TYR A 260 -7.76 -4.28 -8.11
CA TYR A 260 -7.94 -4.39 -9.54
C TYR A 260 -6.62 -4.91 -10.09
N ALA A 261 -6.62 -6.06 -10.74
CA ALA A 261 -5.42 -6.56 -11.37
C ALA A 261 -4.89 -5.50 -12.35
N PRO A 262 -3.66 -5.04 -12.22
CA PRO A 262 -3.07 -4.08 -13.17
C PRO A 262 -2.89 -4.68 -14.56
N PHE A 263 -2.83 -6.00 -14.63
CA PHE A 263 -2.85 -6.83 -15.83
C PHE A 263 -4.04 -7.78 -15.74
N PRO A 264 -4.41 -8.52 -16.78
CA PRO A 264 -5.54 -9.46 -16.77
C PRO A 264 -5.30 -10.68 -15.85
N THR A 265 -4.69 -10.45 -14.71
CA THR A 265 -4.52 -11.42 -13.63
C THR A 265 -5.74 -11.33 -12.73
N THR A 266 -6.44 -12.42 -12.59
CA THR A 266 -7.71 -12.46 -11.88
C THR A 266 -7.61 -13.02 -10.47
N THR A 267 -6.41 -13.46 -10.04
CA THR A 267 -6.22 -14.08 -8.73
C THR A 267 -5.33 -13.24 -7.83
N PRO A 268 -5.73 -13.01 -6.56
CA PRO A 268 -4.92 -12.27 -5.58
C PRO A 268 -3.51 -12.83 -5.41
N LEU A 269 -3.38 -14.16 -5.41
CA LEU A 269 -2.08 -14.83 -5.28
C LEU A 269 -1.14 -14.49 -6.44
N LEU A 270 -1.65 -14.51 -7.68
CA LEU A 270 -0.83 -14.19 -8.86
C LEU A 270 -0.40 -12.73 -8.85
N ASN A 271 -1.30 -11.82 -8.44
CA ASN A 271 -0.98 -10.41 -8.31
C ASN A 271 0.07 -10.16 -7.21
N LEU A 272 -0.02 -10.87 -6.07
CA LEU A 272 0.98 -10.84 -5.00
C LEU A 272 2.38 -11.22 -5.53
N VAL A 273 2.46 -12.36 -6.21
CA VAL A 273 3.73 -12.86 -6.78
C VAL A 273 4.27 -11.89 -7.83
N LEU A 274 3.41 -11.39 -8.73
CA LEU A 274 3.80 -10.43 -9.75
C LEU A 274 4.38 -9.15 -9.13
N SER A 275 3.72 -8.61 -8.12
CA SER A 275 4.16 -7.39 -7.43
C SER A 275 5.52 -7.56 -6.76
N ILE A 276 5.75 -8.71 -6.11
CA ILE A 276 7.06 -9.06 -5.53
C ILE A 276 8.14 -9.12 -6.63
N VAL A 277 7.85 -9.82 -7.73
CA VAL A 277 8.81 -9.96 -8.84
C VAL A 277 9.14 -8.61 -9.46
N VAL A 278 8.15 -7.75 -9.67
CA VAL A 278 8.38 -6.40 -10.25
C VAL A 278 9.25 -5.56 -9.31
N LEU A 279 8.98 -5.55 -8.01
CA LEU A 279 9.82 -4.82 -7.05
C LEU A 279 11.26 -5.35 -7.04
N LEU A 280 11.47 -6.66 -7.06
CA LEU A 280 12.80 -7.25 -7.15
C LEU A 280 13.50 -6.93 -8.48
N MET A 281 12.78 -6.88 -9.59
CA MET A 281 13.32 -6.45 -10.88
C MET A 281 13.76 -4.98 -10.85
N ILE A 282 12.98 -4.10 -10.24
CA ILE A 282 13.34 -2.68 -10.05
C ILE A 282 14.64 -2.59 -9.24
N VAL A 283 14.76 -3.31 -8.13
CA VAL A 283 15.98 -3.37 -7.31
C VAL A 283 17.17 -3.81 -8.15
N GLY A 284 17.05 -4.94 -8.86
CA GLY A 284 18.12 -5.49 -9.70
C GLY A 284 18.55 -4.51 -10.78
N MET A 285 17.59 -3.88 -11.46
CA MET A 285 17.86 -2.90 -12.51
C MET A 285 18.66 -1.69 -11.98
N PHE A 286 18.23 -1.08 -10.88
CA PHE A 286 18.92 0.09 -10.34
C PHE A 286 20.29 -0.25 -9.74
N VAL A 287 20.44 -1.41 -9.11
CA VAL A 287 21.75 -1.89 -8.65
C VAL A 287 22.71 -2.05 -9.85
N LEU A 288 22.27 -2.67 -10.95
CA LEU A 288 23.10 -2.81 -12.17
C LEU A 288 23.44 -1.46 -12.81
N ILE A 289 22.49 -0.53 -12.85
CA ILE A 289 22.72 0.83 -13.35
C ILE A 289 23.78 1.54 -12.48
N GLY A 290 23.63 1.47 -11.16
CA GLY A 290 24.59 2.03 -10.21
C GLY A 290 25.98 1.44 -10.37
N GLN A 291 26.11 0.14 -10.46
CA GLN A 291 27.38 -0.58 -10.65
C GLN A 291 28.04 -0.21 -12.00
N SER A 292 27.25 -0.16 -13.08
CA SER A 292 27.76 0.19 -14.42
C SER A 292 28.26 1.64 -14.48
N SER A 293 27.56 2.55 -13.80
CA SER A 293 27.96 3.97 -13.72
C SER A 293 29.24 4.14 -12.89
N PHE A 294 29.44 3.34 -11.86
CA PHE A 294 30.69 3.32 -11.08
C PHE A 294 31.89 2.88 -11.94
N LYS A 295 31.74 1.81 -12.73
CA LYS A 295 32.80 1.31 -13.62
C LYS A 295 33.20 2.31 -14.71
N LYS A 296 32.24 3.02 -15.29
CA LYS A 296 32.52 4.01 -16.37
C LYS A 296 33.35 5.20 -15.89
N ARG A 297 33.26 5.57 -14.63
CA ARG A 297 34.06 6.67 -14.05
C ARG A 297 35.52 6.30 -13.79
N GLU A 298 35.87 5.03 -13.85
CA GLU A 298 37.27 4.60 -13.76
C GLU A 298 38.08 4.80 -15.03
N LEU A 299 37.39 4.94 -16.16
CA LEU A 299 37.99 5.01 -17.49
C LEU A 299 38.20 6.45 -18.01
N ASN A 300 37.76 7.46 -17.26
CA ASN A 300 37.95 8.87 -17.52
C ASN A 300 38.67 9.56 -16.36
#